data_09d1cd8dfc24bcebb91c5bbde311261f
#
_entry.id   09d1cd8dfc24bcebb91c5bbde311261f
#
_cell.length_a   1.000
_cell.length_b   1.000
_cell.length_c   1.000
_cell.angle_alpha   90.00
_cell.angle_beta   90.00
_cell.angle_gamma   90.00
#
_symmetry.space_group_name_H-M   'P 1'
#
loop_
_entity.id
_entity.type
_entity.pdbx_description
1 polymer ?
#
loop_
_entity_poly.entity_id
_entity_poly.type
_entity_poly.pdbx_seq_one_letter_code
_entity_poly.pdbx_strand_id
1 'polypeptide(L)'
;MSKLTDTLAQRAVERSVGDLRSEYSEQIQRVLDSTYDLIERTGNVDPSLREILREAGLSTQAFYRYFQSKDELFLLLLDDGRRRILGYLEHRMQRVSTPEERVRAWIEGVLAQAANERAASRTRPFVANQQRLAEAYPDEQQASIDLLVDQLADPIGALGSSGNAARDAETIYRLSFATLQHHLTHATRPTAGETDHLVRFCLRGIGTDQQEGN
;
A
#
# COMPACT_ATOMS: atom_id res chain seq x y z
N MET A 1 -14.26 -10.27 43.87
CA MET A 1 -14.93 -8.96 44.00
C MET A 1 -13.85 -7.92 44.28
N SER A 2 -13.46 -7.14 43.31
CA SER A 2 -12.86 -5.83 43.52
C SER A 2 -13.04 -5.06 42.19
N LYS A 3 -14.12 -4.30 42.09
CA LYS A 3 -14.24 -3.23 41.11
C LYS A 3 -13.40 -2.09 41.65
N LEU A 4 -12.18 -1.97 41.15
CA LEU A 4 -11.32 -0.83 41.43
C LEU A 4 -12.06 0.43 40.99
N THR A 5 -12.20 1.33 41.92
CA THR A 5 -12.65 2.70 41.79
C THR A 5 -11.72 3.42 40.82
N ASP A 6 -12.14 3.51 39.57
CA ASP A 6 -11.50 4.33 38.57
C ASP A 6 -11.56 5.78 39.08
N THR A 7 -10.44 6.28 39.60
CA THR A 7 -10.42 7.58 40.25
C THR A 7 -10.56 8.69 39.19
N LEU A 8 -11.16 9.83 39.57
CA LEU A 8 -11.25 11.00 38.69
C LEU A 8 -9.89 11.41 38.11
N ALA A 9 -8.81 11.19 38.89
CA ALA A 9 -7.45 11.43 38.46
C ALA A 9 -7.01 10.46 37.32
N GLN A 10 -7.37 9.16 37.41
CA GLN A 10 -7.08 8.19 36.34
C GLN A 10 -7.82 8.54 35.05
N ARG A 11 -9.10 8.90 35.14
CA ARG A 11 -9.87 9.35 33.97
C ARG A 11 -9.37 10.67 33.39
N ALA A 12 -8.83 11.56 34.19
CA ALA A 12 -8.20 12.79 33.72
C ALA A 12 -6.89 12.51 32.98
N VAL A 13 -6.07 11.60 33.49
CA VAL A 13 -4.83 11.16 32.82
C VAL A 13 -5.14 10.45 31.51
N GLU A 14 -6.10 9.52 31.50
CA GLU A 14 -6.50 8.79 30.28
C GLU A 14 -7.03 9.74 29.20
N ARG A 15 -7.85 10.75 29.58
CA ARG A 15 -8.30 11.77 28.63
C ARG A 15 -7.14 12.58 28.09
N SER A 16 -6.25 13.09 28.97
CA SER A 16 -5.08 13.88 28.55
C SER A 16 -4.16 13.10 27.63
N VAL A 17 -3.95 11.80 27.90
CA VAL A 17 -3.17 10.93 27.01
C VAL A 17 -3.90 10.69 25.68
N GLY A 18 -5.22 10.51 25.72
CA GLY A 18 -6.05 10.37 24.54
C GLY A 18 -6.04 11.62 23.67
N ASP A 19 -6.19 12.79 24.27
CA ASP A 19 -6.16 14.09 23.58
C ASP A 19 -4.79 14.35 22.94
N LEU A 20 -3.69 14.12 23.68
CA LEU A 20 -2.33 14.22 23.16
C LEU A 20 -2.07 13.25 22.01
N ARG A 21 -2.56 12.02 22.11
CA ARG A 21 -2.41 11.01 21.04
C ARG A 21 -3.19 11.40 19.79
N SER A 22 -4.38 11.96 19.96
CA SER A 22 -5.20 12.47 18.84
C SER A 22 -4.51 13.63 18.14
N GLU A 23 -4.06 14.63 18.90
CA GLU A 23 -3.33 15.79 18.37
C GLU A 23 -2.04 15.37 17.64
N TYR A 24 -1.30 14.40 18.20
CA TYR A 24 -0.10 13.86 17.58
C TYR A 24 -0.40 13.18 16.25
N SER A 25 -1.45 12.37 16.20
CA SER A 25 -1.92 11.70 14.97
C SER A 25 -2.37 12.68 13.91
N GLU A 26 -3.10 13.73 14.29
CA GLU A 26 -3.55 14.79 13.37
C GLU A 26 -2.38 15.58 12.78
N GLN A 27 -1.33 15.85 13.57
CA GLN A 27 -0.13 16.52 13.08
C GLN A 27 0.63 15.67 12.08
N ILE A 28 0.81 14.37 12.38
CA ILE A 28 1.44 13.41 11.46
C ILE A 28 0.62 13.38 10.16
N GLN A 29 -0.70 13.23 10.23
CA GLN A 29 -1.56 13.17 9.05
C GLN A 29 -1.44 14.45 8.21
N ARG A 30 -1.38 15.63 8.83
CA ARG A 30 -1.16 16.90 8.09
C ARG A 30 0.17 16.91 7.32
N VAL A 31 1.24 16.38 7.92
CA VAL A 31 2.54 16.31 7.23
C VAL A 31 2.47 15.33 6.05
N LEU A 32 1.81 14.18 6.21
CA LEU A 32 1.60 13.21 5.15
C LEU A 32 0.81 13.83 3.99
N ASP A 33 -0.34 14.45 4.29
CA ASP A 33 -1.19 15.08 3.28
C ASP A 33 -0.46 16.22 2.53
N SER A 34 0.23 17.11 3.27
CA SER A 34 1.04 18.18 2.67
C SER A 34 2.16 17.63 1.77
N THR A 35 2.75 16.48 2.14
CA THR A 35 3.79 15.84 1.32
C THR A 35 3.19 15.26 0.04
N TYR A 36 2.02 14.63 0.12
CA TYR A 36 1.29 14.16 -1.08
C TYR A 36 0.91 15.31 -2.01
N ASP A 37 0.37 16.41 -1.46
CA ASP A 37 -0.02 17.59 -2.24
C ASP A 37 1.19 18.23 -2.92
N LEU A 38 2.32 18.31 -2.23
CA LEU A 38 3.58 18.79 -2.79
C LEU A 38 4.04 17.94 -3.97
N ILE A 39 4.03 16.61 -3.81
CA ILE A 39 4.42 15.66 -4.85
C ILE A 39 3.46 15.74 -6.05
N GLU A 40 2.14 15.77 -5.79
CA GLU A 40 1.13 15.86 -6.85
C GLU A 40 1.28 17.15 -7.66
N ARG A 41 1.53 18.28 -7.00
CA ARG A 41 1.67 19.60 -7.63
C ARG A 41 2.97 19.77 -8.39
N THR A 42 4.09 19.25 -7.87
CA THR A 42 5.41 19.48 -8.44
C THR A 42 5.91 18.37 -9.36
N GLY A 43 5.32 17.17 -9.27
CA GLY A 43 5.84 15.96 -9.92
C GLY A 43 7.16 15.45 -9.31
N ASN A 44 7.70 16.12 -8.28
CA ASN A 44 8.93 15.72 -7.62
C ASN A 44 8.65 14.57 -6.64
N VAL A 45 9.06 13.36 -6.99
CA VAL A 45 8.82 12.13 -6.22
C VAL A 45 9.70 11.98 -4.97
N ASP A 46 10.73 12.81 -4.83
CA ASP A 46 11.65 12.84 -3.68
C ASP A 46 11.94 14.29 -3.23
N PRO A 47 10.91 15.04 -2.77
CA PRO A 47 11.10 16.41 -2.32
C PRO A 47 12.08 16.47 -1.13
N SER A 48 12.82 17.55 -1.04
CA SER A 48 13.73 17.81 0.08
C SER A 48 12.94 18.05 1.38
N LEU A 49 13.57 17.76 2.52
CA LEU A 49 12.95 18.04 3.82
C LEU A 49 12.53 19.52 3.95
N ARG A 50 13.33 20.45 3.41
CA ARG A 50 13.02 21.89 3.42
C ARG A 50 11.73 22.22 2.64
N GLU A 51 11.51 21.57 1.50
CA GLU A 51 10.28 21.73 0.72
C GLU A 51 9.06 21.21 1.47
N ILE A 52 9.19 20.00 2.07
CA ILE A 52 8.14 19.39 2.88
C ILE A 52 7.77 20.28 4.07
N LEU A 53 8.77 20.75 4.82
CA LEU A 53 8.54 21.61 5.99
C LEU A 53 7.85 22.94 5.61
N ARG A 54 8.24 23.53 4.49
CA ARG A 54 7.60 24.75 3.98
C ARG A 54 6.14 24.50 3.61
N GLU A 55 5.85 23.38 2.94
CA GLU A 55 4.48 23.00 2.56
C GLU A 55 3.60 22.70 3.78
N ALA A 56 4.13 21.96 4.74
CA ALA A 56 3.42 21.60 5.97
C ALA A 56 3.33 22.74 7.02
N GLY A 57 3.99 23.87 6.78
CA GLY A 57 4.05 24.97 7.75
C GLY A 57 4.75 24.62 9.05
N LEU A 58 5.74 23.71 9.00
CA LEU A 58 6.46 23.23 10.17
C LEU A 58 7.89 23.74 10.26
N SER A 59 8.37 23.97 11.49
CA SER A 59 9.78 24.15 11.75
C SER A 59 10.53 22.81 11.76
N THR A 60 11.83 22.85 11.50
CA THR A 60 12.71 21.68 11.62
C THR A 60 12.62 21.03 12.99
N GLN A 61 12.58 21.82 14.06
CA GLN A 61 12.44 21.32 15.42
C GLN A 61 11.09 20.61 15.64
N ALA A 62 10.00 21.14 15.08
CA ALA A 62 8.68 20.50 15.14
C ALA A 62 8.67 19.16 14.40
N PHE A 63 9.30 19.08 13.24
CA PHE A 63 9.42 17.84 12.48
C PHE A 63 10.11 16.73 13.29
N TYR A 64 11.27 17.00 13.86
CA TYR A 64 12.03 16.02 14.65
C TYR A 64 11.37 15.60 15.98
N ARG A 65 10.24 16.18 16.35
CA ARG A 65 9.38 15.64 17.42
C ARG A 65 8.51 14.48 16.94
N TYR A 66 8.23 14.40 15.64
CA TYR A 66 7.34 13.41 15.06
C TYR A 66 8.08 12.33 14.27
N PHE A 67 9.18 12.68 13.62
CA PHE A 67 9.94 11.83 12.73
C PHE A 67 11.42 11.89 13.05
N GLN A 68 12.08 10.73 13.08
CA GLN A 68 13.54 10.66 13.29
C GLN A 68 14.31 11.04 12.03
N SER A 69 13.71 10.84 10.84
CA SER A 69 14.34 11.11 9.55
C SER A 69 13.29 11.39 8.46
N LYS A 70 13.76 11.88 7.32
CA LYS A 70 12.95 11.97 6.11
C LYS A 70 12.51 10.57 5.62
N ASP A 71 13.36 9.56 5.79
CA ASP A 71 13.04 8.19 5.37
C ASP A 71 11.92 7.58 6.23
N GLU A 72 11.87 7.89 7.52
CA GLU A 72 10.74 7.50 8.38
C GLU A 72 9.42 8.16 7.92
N LEU A 73 9.45 9.43 7.53
CA LEU A 73 8.27 10.07 6.92
C LEU A 73 7.85 9.34 5.63
N PHE A 74 8.79 8.98 4.75
CA PHE A 74 8.49 8.23 3.53
C PHE A 74 7.98 6.82 3.81
N LEU A 75 8.48 6.17 4.86
CA LEU A 75 7.95 4.88 5.31
C LEU A 75 6.48 4.99 5.75
N LEU A 76 6.14 6.04 6.52
CA LEU A 76 4.76 6.30 6.92
C LEU A 76 3.86 6.67 5.75
N LEU A 77 4.36 7.43 4.76
CA LEU A 77 3.64 7.67 3.50
C LEU A 77 3.38 6.37 2.74
N LEU A 78 4.37 5.48 2.71
CA LEU A 78 4.24 4.16 2.09
C LEU A 78 3.17 3.31 2.82
N ASP A 79 3.18 3.30 4.15
CA ASP A 79 2.20 2.57 4.95
C ASP A 79 0.77 3.12 4.76
N ASP A 80 0.59 4.44 4.72
CA ASP A 80 -0.70 5.08 4.41
C ASP A 80 -1.18 4.74 2.98
N GLY A 81 -0.30 4.87 1.99
CA GLY A 81 -0.61 4.50 0.60
C GLY A 81 -0.98 3.03 0.45
N ARG A 82 -0.32 2.17 1.20
CA ARG A 82 -0.58 0.74 1.24
C ARG A 82 -1.93 0.40 1.87
N ARG A 83 -2.29 0.98 3.00
CA ARG A 83 -3.62 0.80 3.60
C ARG A 83 -4.73 1.19 2.64
N ARG A 84 -4.53 2.27 1.88
CA ARG A 84 -5.49 2.72 0.86
C ARG A 84 -5.64 1.71 -0.28
N ILE A 85 -4.52 1.18 -0.80
CA ILE A 85 -4.58 0.18 -1.88
C ILE A 85 -5.18 -1.14 -1.38
N LEU A 86 -4.81 -1.61 -0.19
CA LEU A 86 -5.39 -2.82 0.42
C LEU A 86 -6.90 -2.73 0.53
N GLY A 87 -7.42 -1.65 1.12
CA GLY A 87 -8.86 -1.44 1.24
C GLY A 87 -9.57 -1.28 -0.11
N TYR A 88 -8.91 -0.65 -1.09
CA TYR A 88 -9.45 -0.52 -2.44
C TYR A 88 -9.55 -1.88 -3.16
N LEU A 89 -8.50 -2.71 -3.07
CA LEU A 89 -8.49 -4.05 -3.67
C LEU A 89 -9.52 -4.96 -3.00
N GLU A 90 -9.56 -4.97 -1.66
CA GLU A 90 -10.55 -5.72 -0.90
C GLU A 90 -11.98 -5.36 -1.31
N HIS A 91 -12.30 -4.07 -1.37
CA HIS A 91 -13.62 -3.60 -1.80
C HIS A 91 -13.96 -4.07 -3.22
N ARG A 92 -13.01 -4.06 -4.16
CA ARG A 92 -13.23 -4.56 -5.53
C ARG A 92 -13.51 -6.06 -5.55
N MET A 93 -12.73 -6.83 -4.79
CA MET A 93 -12.87 -8.28 -4.71
C MET A 93 -14.18 -8.72 -4.05
N GLN A 94 -14.70 -7.96 -3.08
CA GLN A 94 -15.97 -8.23 -2.41
C GLN A 94 -17.19 -8.01 -3.32
N ARG A 95 -17.06 -7.29 -4.42
CA ARG A 95 -18.16 -7.00 -5.37
C ARG A 95 -18.37 -8.06 -6.44
N VAL A 96 -17.53 -9.07 -6.45
CA VAL A 96 -17.57 -10.18 -7.42
C VAL A 96 -17.68 -11.50 -6.68
N SER A 97 -18.19 -12.55 -7.35
CA SER A 97 -18.62 -13.77 -6.67
C SER A 97 -17.66 -14.94 -6.87
N THR A 98 -17.04 -15.05 -8.05
CA THR A 98 -16.18 -16.20 -8.35
C THR A 98 -14.72 -15.96 -7.96
N PRO A 99 -13.97 -17.02 -7.62
CA PRO A 99 -12.54 -16.90 -7.36
C PRO A 99 -11.76 -16.26 -8.52
N GLU A 100 -12.08 -16.62 -9.76
CA GLU A 100 -11.46 -16.03 -10.97
C GLU A 100 -11.70 -14.54 -11.05
N GLU A 101 -12.95 -14.11 -10.82
CA GLU A 101 -13.30 -12.69 -10.84
C GLU A 101 -12.59 -11.93 -9.71
N ARG A 102 -12.36 -12.55 -8.55
CA ARG A 102 -11.60 -11.93 -7.44
C ARG A 102 -10.14 -11.71 -7.82
N VAL A 103 -9.46 -12.72 -8.39
CA VAL A 103 -8.09 -12.57 -8.90
C VAL A 103 -8.03 -11.50 -9.99
N ARG A 104 -8.99 -11.50 -10.94
CA ARG A 104 -9.11 -10.46 -11.98
C ARG A 104 -9.26 -9.08 -11.35
N ALA A 105 -10.21 -8.91 -10.43
CA ALA A 105 -10.50 -7.63 -9.77
C ALA A 105 -9.28 -7.08 -9.01
N TRP A 106 -8.47 -7.96 -8.42
CA TRP A 106 -7.23 -7.61 -7.75
C TRP A 106 -6.18 -7.09 -8.75
N ILE A 107 -5.88 -7.84 -9.83
CA ILE A 107 -4.92 -7.45 -10.87
C ILE A 107 -5.33 -6.12 -11.52
N GLU A 108 -6.59 -6.00 -11.94
CA GLU A 108 -7.13 -4.76 -12.51
C GLU A 108 -7.05 -3.59 -11.53
N GLY A 109 -7.28 -3.85 -10.23
CA GLY A 109 -7.19 -2.86 -9.17
C GLY A 109 -5.76 -2.35 -8.97
N VAL A 110 -4.75 -3.21 -9.05
CA VAL A 110 -3.34 -2.82 -9.03
C VAL A 110 -3.01 -1.95 -10.24
N LEU A 111 -3.36 -2.39 -11.44
CA LEU A 111 -3.05 -1.64 -12.66
C LEU A 111 -3.82 -0.31 -12.77
N ALA A 112 -4.99 -0.22 -12.12
CA ALA A 112 -5.75 1.03 -12.04
C ALA A 112 -4.98 2.16 -11.34
N GLN A 113 -3.95 1.85 -10.56
CA GLN A 113 -3.09 2.86 -9.92
C GLN A 113 -2.26 3.66 -10.94
N ALA A 114 -2.06 3.15 -12.17
CA ALA A 114 -1.45 3.90 -13.27
C ALA A 114 -2.48 4.44 -14.28
N ALA A 115 -3.76 4.10 -14.15
CA ALA A 115 -4.78 4.43 -15.14
C ALA A 115 -5.17 5.92 -15.17
N ASN A 116 -5.05 6.62 -14.04
CA ASN A 116 -5.34 8.05 -13.95
C ASN A 116 -4.23 8.80 -13.21
N GLU A 117 -4.08 10.08 -13.50
CA GLU A 117 -2.98 10.90 -13.02
C GLU A 117 -2.99 11.05 -11.48
N ARG A 118 -4.15 11.17 -10.86
CA ARG A 118 -4.24 11.32 -9.40
C ARG A 118 -3.79 10.07 -8.65
N ALA A 119 -4.14 8.88 -9.14
CA ALA A 119 -3.65 7.63 -8.56
C ALA A 119 -2.15 7.46 -8.84
N ALA A 120 -1.71 7.75 -10.07
CA ALA A 120 -0.33 7.64 -10.48
C ALA A 120 0.59 8.57 -9.68
N SER A 121 0.23 9.84 -9.48
CA SER A 121 1.03 10.81 -8.71
C SER A 121 1.24 10.38 -7.25
N ARG A 122 0.26 9.74 -6.66
CA ARG A 122 0.35 9.20 -5.29
C ARG A 122 1.17 7.91 -5.19
N THR A 123 1.27 7.14 -6.28
CA THR A 123 1.98 5.84 -6.30
C THR A 123 3.44 5.99 -6.76
N ARG A 124 3.74 6.93 -7.67
CA ARG A 124 5.10 7.18 -8.18
C ARG A 124 6.17 7.37 -7.10
N PRO A 125 5.94 8.12 -5.99
CA PRO A 125 6.94 8.29 -4.94
C PRO A 125 7.42 6.99 -4.33
N PHE A 126 6.53 6.02 -4.20
CA PHE A 126 6.87 4.70 -3.62
C PHE A 126 7.70 3.88 -4.58
N VAL A 127 7.32 3.86 -5.86
CA VAL A 127 8.09 3.18 -6.91
C VAL A 127 9.49 3.79 -7.03
N ALA A 128 9.60 5.12 -7.02
CA ALA A 128 10.87 5.82 -7.14
C ALA A 128 11.81 5.62 -5.93
N ASN A 129 11.25 5.46 -4.73
CA ASN A 129 12.01 5.30 -3.48
C ASN A 129 12.07 3.84 -2.98
N GLN A 130 11.49 2.90 -3.72
CA GLN A 130 11.32 1.51 -3.29
C GLN A 130 12.64 0.85 -2.87
N GLN A 131 13.70 1.00 -3.68
CA GLN A 131 15.00 0.40 -3.39
C GLN A 131 15.58 0.96 -2.09
N ARG A 132 15.60 2.28 -1.92
CA ARG A 132 16.10 2.95 -0.73
C ARG A 132 15.34 2.54 0.54
N LEU A 133 14.01 2.45 0.45
CA LEU A 133 13.17 2.04 1.57
C LEU A 133 13.35 0.56 1.90
N ALA A 134 13.52 -0.30 0.89
CA ALA A 134 13.78 -1.72 1.10
C ALA A 134 15.16 -1.98 1.75
N GLU A 135 16.16 -1.17 1.43
CA GLU A 135 17.49 -1.26 2.06
C GLU A 135 17.46 -0.75 3.52
N ALA A 136 16.68 0.31 3.79
CA ALA A 136 16.61 0.93 5.12
C ALA A 136 15.62 0.21 6.07
N TYR A 137 14.56 -0.38 5.54
CA TYR A 137 13.44 -0.96 6.27
C TYR A 137 12.95 -2.27 5.61
N PRO A 138 13.80 -3.32 5.57
CA PRO A 138 13.50 -4.56 4.84
C PRO A 138 12.29 -5.31 5.43
N ASP A 139 12.17 -5.37 6.75
CA ASP A 139 11.10 -6.10 7.43
C ASP A 139 9.73 -5.45 7.21
N GLU A 140 9.67 -4.12 7.28
CA GLU A 140 8.45 -3.35 7.03
C GLU A 140 8.03 -3.44 5.56
N GLN A 141 8.99 -3.47 4.65
CA GLN A 141 8.73 -3.68 3.23
C GLN A 141 8.18 -5.08 2.98
N GLN A 142 8.78 -6.12 3.56
CA GLN A 142 8.31 -7.48 3.38
C GLN A 142 6.91 -7.67 3.98
N ALA A 143 6.69 -7.24 5.22
CA ALA A 143 5.37 -7.31 5.85
C ALA A 143 4.26 -6.68 5.01
N SER A 144 4.63 -5.69 4.24
CA SER A 144 3.76 -5.00 3.31
C SER A 144 3.38 -5.76 2.08
N ILE A 145 4.36 -6.42 1.51
CA ILE A 145 4.19 -7.31 0.36
C ILE A 145 3.30 -8.47 0.78
N ASP A 146 3.56 -9.03 1.96
CA ASP A 146 2.80 -10.15 2.52
C ASP A 146 1.30 -9.82 2.63
N LEU A 147 0.95 -8.64 3.12
CA LEU A 147 -0.46 -8.21 3.21
C LEU A 147 -1.16 -8.15 1.84
N LEU A 148 -0.45 -7.76 0.78
CA LEU A 148 -1.01 -7.72 -0.58
C LEU A 148 -1.13 -9.12 -1.19
N VAL A 149 -0.15 -9.98 -0.92
CA VAL A 149 -0.12 -11.38 -1.37
C VAL A 149 -1.21 -12.18 -0.67
N ASP A 150 -1.41 -11.98 0.63
CA ASP A 150 -2.42 -12.68 1.44
C ASP A 150 -3.85 -12.47 0.94
N GLN A 151 -4.16 -11.31 0.33
CA GLN A 151 -5.46 -11.08 -0.30
C GLN A 151 -5.77 -12.06 -1.45
N LEU A 152 -4.75 -12.62 -2.08
CA LEU A 152 -4.87 -13.58 -3.16
C LEU A 152 -4.93 -15.04 -2.70
N ALA A 153 -4.57 -15.34 -1.44
CA ALA A 153 -4.45 -16.70 -0.95
C ALA A 153 -5.76 -17.48 -1.06
N ASP A 154 -6.86 -16.90 -0.56
CA ASP A 154 -8.17 -17.55 -0.57
C ASP A 154 -8.72 -17.79 -2.00
N PRO A 155 -8.78 -16.78 -2.91
CA PRO A 155 -9.28 -17.00 -4.25
C PRO A 155 -8.40 -17.97 -5.06
N ILE A 156 -7.09 -17.95 -4.92
CA ILE A 156 -6.19 -18.87 -5.61
C ILE A 156 -6.35 -20.29 -5.06
N GLY A 157 -6.46 -20.45 -3.73
CA GLY A 157 -6.73 -21.75 -3.12
C GLY A 157 -8.05 -22.37 -3.61
N ALA A 158 -9.10 -21.55 -3.76
CA ALA A 158 -10.40 -21.97 -4.29
C ALA A 158 -10.37 -22.37 -5.79
N LEU A 159 -9.38 -21.93 -6.54
CA LEU A 159 -9.15 -22.33 -7.96
C LEU A 159 -8.47 -23.69 -8.09
N GLY A 160 -8.14 -24.35 -6.99
CA GLY A 160 -7.55 -25.68 -7.01
C GLY A 160 -6.04 -25.68 -7.31
N SER A 161 -5.36 -24.56 -6.99
CA SER A 161 -3.89 -24.52 -7.00
C SER A 161 -3.35 -25.70 -6.19
N SER A 162 -2.66 -26.63 -6.85
CA SER A 162 -2.25 -27.93 -6.32
C SER A 162 -1.09 -27.82 -5.32
N GLY A 163 -1.32 -27.16 -4.18
CA GLY A 163 -0.34 -27.03 -3.09
C GLY A 163 0.63 -25.86 -3.19
N ASN A 164 0.47 -24.95 -4.17
CA ASN A 164 1.36 -23.81 -4.41
C ASN A 164 0.65 -22.44 -4.37
N ALA A 165 -0.53 -22.33 -3.74
CA ALA A 165 -1.33 -21.10 -3.73
C ALA A 165 -0.53 -19.86 -3.28
N ALA A 166 0.33 -19.99 -2.29
CA ALA A 166 1.19 -18.89 -1.83
C ALA A 166 2.20 -18.45 -2.90
N ARG A 167 2.80 -19.40 -3.62
CA ARG A 167 3.76 -19.10 -4.70
C ARG A 167 3.07 -18.48 -5.90
N ASP A 168 1.86 -18.95 -6.24
CA ASP A 168 1.04 -18.39 -7.31
C ASP A 168 0.63 -16.96 -6.97
N ALA A 169 0.19 -16.72 -5.72
CA ALA A 169 -0.14 -15.38 -5.21
C ALA A 169 1.06 -14.42 -5.32
N GLU A 170 2.24 -14.87 -4.88
CA GLU A 170 3.48 -14.07 -4.99
C GLU A 170 3.85 -13.79 -6.44
N THR A 171 3.68 -14.76 -7.34
CA THR A 171 3.95 -14.61 -8.77
C THR A 171 3.00 -13.59 -9.40
N ILE A 172 1.71 -13.67 -9.11
CA ILE A 172 0.70 -12.71 -9.57
C ILE A 172 1.01 -11.31 -9.04
N TYR A 173 1.36 -11.19 -7.75
CA TYR A 173 1.81 -9.94 -7.17
C TYR A 173 2.99 -9.36 -7.96
N ARG A 174 4.07 -10.12 -8.16
CA ARG A 174 5.28 -9.67 -8.85
C ARG A 174 4.99 -9.20 -10.28
N LEU A 175 4.23 -9.97 -11.05
CA LEU A 175 3.86 -9.60 -12.43
C LEU A 175 3.02 -8.33 -12.47
N SER A 176 2.03 -8.21 -11.60
CA SER A 176 1.13 -7.06 -11.54
C SER A 176 1.87 -5.79 -11.14
N PHE A 177 2.72 -5.86 -10.11
CA PHE A 177 3.50 -4.71 -9.65
C PHE A 177 4.64 -4.34 -10.60
N ALA A 178 5.28 -5.30 -11.28
CA ALA A 178 6.25 -5.00 -12.33
C ALA A 178 5.60 -4.25 -13.51
N THR A 179 4.40 -4.68 -13.92
CA THR A 179 3.63 -3.99 -14.97
C THR A 179 3.20 -2.59 -14.51
N LEU A 180 2.68 -2.45 -13.29
CA LEU A 180 2.36 -1.15 -12.68
C LEU A 180 3.58 -0.22 -12.67
N GLN A 181 4.73 -0.72 -12.18
CA GLN A 181 5.98 0.03 -12.11
C GLN A 181 6.43 0.51 -13.49
N HIS A 182 6.34 -0.35 -14.50
CA HIS A 182 6.65 0.03 -15.89
C HIS A 182 5.84 1.25 -16.33
N HIS A 183 4.52 1.21 -16.15
CA HIS A 183 3.64 2.31 -16.54
C HIS A 183 3.90 3.60 -15.76
N LEU A 184 4.14 3.50 -14.45
CA LEU A 184 4.44 4.67 -13.62
C LEU A 184 5.77 5.32 -13.98
N THR A 185 6.80 4.50 -14.28
CA THR A 185 8.13 4.98 -14.66
C THR A 185 8.14 5.67 -16.02
N HIS A 186 7.36 5.13 -16.99
CA HIS A 186 7.32 5.65 -18.36
C HIS A 186 6.17 6.64 -18.60
N ALA A 187 5.42 7.00 -17.55
CA ALA A 187 4.24 7.86 -17.63
C ALA A 187 3.23 7.41 -18.69
N THR A 188 3.05 6.08 -18.84
CA THR A 188 2.08 5.44 -19.72
C THR A 188 0.89 4.91 -18.93
N ARG A 189 -0.13 4.42 -19.63
CA ARG A 189 -1.33 3.82 -19.00
C ARG A 189 -1.54 2.41 -19.51
N PRO A 190 -1.91 1.44 -18.62
CA PRO A 190 -2.29 0.11 -19.05
C PRO A 190 -3.47 0.17 -20.01
N THR A 191 -3.38 -0.52 -21.12
CA THR A 191 -4.52 -0.70 -22.02
C THR A 191 -5.42 -1.83 -21.55
N ALA A 192 -6.69 -1.83 -21.97
CA ALA A 192 -7.60 -2.93 -21.65
C ALA A 192 -7.07 -4.28 -22.17
N GLY A 193 -6.48 -4.31 -23.37
CA GLY A 193 -5.89 -5.51 -23.95
C GLY A 193 -4.71 -6.06 -23.18
N GLU A 194 -3.84 -5.19 -22.68
CA GLU A 194 -2.68 -5.55 -21.86
C GLU A 194 -3.13 -6.09 -20.48
N THR A 195 -4.06 -5.40 -19.84
CA THR A 195 -4.66 -5.85 -18.58
C THR A 195 -5.30 -7.23 -18.73
N ASP A 196 -6.11 -7.42 -19.78
CA ASP A 196 -6.80 -8.67 -20.05
C ASP A 196 -5.83 -9.80 -20.41
N HIS A 197 -4.73 -9.49 -21.10
CA HIS A 197 -3.65 -10.45 -21.36
C HIS A 197 -2.99 -10.92 -20.06
N LEU A 198 -2.62 -9.99 -19.19
CA LEU A 198 -1.99 -10.32 -17.88
C LEU A 198 -2.92 -11.19 -17.02
N VAL A 199 -4.20 -10.82 -16.94
CA VAL A 199 -5.19 -11.60 -16.18
C VAL A 199 -5.30 -13.03 -16.72
N ARG A 200 -5.46 -13.19 -18.03
CA ARG A 200 -5.55 -14.53 -18.64
C ARG A 200 -4.28 -15.34 -18.44
N PHE A 201 -3.12 -14.71 -18.52
CA PHE A 201 -1.84 -15.38 -18.28
C PHE A 201 -1.76 -15.91 -16.85
N CYS A 202 -2.08 -15.07 -15.86
CA CYS A 202 -2.07 -15.46 -14.45
C CYS A 202 -3.09 -16.57 -14.15
N LEU A 203 -4.33 -16.44 -14.63
CA LEU A 203 -5.37 -17.45 -14.39
C LEU A 203 -5.05 -18.81 -15.05
N ARG A 204 -4.39 -18.82 -16.20
CA ARG A 204 -3.93 -20.07 -16.81
C ARG A 204 -2.77 -20.74 -16.09
N GLY A 205 -1.93 -19.96 -15.40
CA GLY A 205 -0.83 -20.47 -14.58
C GLY A 205 -1.29 -21.14 -13.30
N ILE A 206 -2.45 -20.74 -12.78
CA ILE A 206 -3.05 -21.35 -11.59
C ILE A 206 -3.65 -22.71 -11.99
N GLY A 207 -3.21 -23.80 -11.38
CA GLY A 207 -3.86 -25.12 -11.53
C GLY A 207 -3.41 -25.96 -12.72
N THR A 208 -2.32 -25.64 -13.40
CA THR A 208 -1.78 -26.45 -14.52
C THR A 208 -1.12 -27.77 -14.09
N ASP A 209 -1.00 -28.06 -12.81
CA ASP A 209 -0.37 -29.30 -12.29
C ASP A 209 -1.33 -30.50 -12.25
N GLN A 210 -2.46 -30.47 -12.94
CA GLN A 210 -3.46 -31.56 -12.85
C GLN A 210 -3.31 -32.66 -13.90
N GLN A 211 -2.23 -32.83 -14.63
CA GLN A 211 -2.11 -33.97 -15.58
C GLN A 211 -0.68 -34.44 -15.86
N GLU A 212 0.14 -34.69 -14.84
CA GLU A 212 1.27 -35.64 -15.02
C GLU A 212 1.22 -36.73 -13.94
N GLY A 213 0.30 -37.67 -14.09
CA GLY A 213 0.15 -38.80 -13.17
C GLY A 213 -0.79 -39.85 -13.73
N ASN A 214 -0.43 -40.48 -14.85
CA ASN A 214 -0.91 -41.82 -15.17
C ASN A 214 0.16 -42.59 -15.99
#